data_32b635dc01a0461d2ec4ec93eab89fb8
#
_entry.id   32b635dc01a0461d2ec4ec93eab89fb8
#
_cell.length_a   1.000
_cell.length_b   1.000
_cell.length_c   1.000
_cell.angle_alpha   90.00
_cell.angle_beta   90.00
_cell.angle_gamma   90.00
#
_symmetry.space_group_name_H-M   'P 1'
#
loop_
_entity.id
_entity.type
_entity.pdbx_description
1 polymer ?
#
loop_
_entity_poly.entity_id
_entity_poly.type
_entity_poly.pdbx_seq_one_letter_code
_entity_poly.pdbx_strand_id
1 'polypeptide(L)'
;KEYLRYRFDGSGLLQNQEKLRAWCNCLPEGMRLQKIDRGWFERCREKGWMKDFVSQYQSFKEYHSTAGGWLLLAGEQPVSGASCYLASRRGFAIQVQTDEQYQGHGYAKIVSAALILEGLHRGLYPDWDADNAASAALAQALGYRLQQSYPTVMLEDNALRPLFGVKMQGNS
;
A
#
# COMPACT_ATOMS: atom_id res chain seq x y z
N LYS A 1 1.28 20.23 -10.97
CA LYS A 1 -0.08 19.83 -11.36
C LYS A 1 -0.92 19.66 -10.10
N GLU A 2 -2.06 20.31 -10.03
CA GLU A 2 -3.01 20.17 -8.92
C GLU A 2 -3.83 18.89 -9.10
N TYR A 3 -4.08 18.18 -8.01
CA TYR A 3 -4.98 17.02 -7.96
C TYR A 3 -5.61 16.90 -6.56
N LEU A 4 -6.73 16.16 -6.47
CA LEU A 4 -7.41 15.92 -5.20
C LEU A 4 -6.88 14.68 -4.53
N ARG A 5 -6.60 14.79 -3.23
CA ARG A 5 -6.39 13.64 -2.34
C ARG A 5 -7.58 13.49 -1.41
N TYR A 6 -7.76 12.30 -0.89
CA TYR A 6 -8.89 11.93 -0.05
C TYR A 6 -8.38 11.24 1.22
N ARG A 7 -8.61 11.89 2.36
CA ARG A 7 -8.28 11.30 3.67
C ARG A 7 -9.46 10.51 4.21
N PHE A 8 -9.15 9.36 4.77
CA PHE A 8 -10.13 8.42 5.30
C PHE A 8 -9.94 8.17 6.79
N ASP A 9 -11.07 7.91 7.48
CA ASP A 9 -11.12 7.43 8.84
C ASP A 9 -11.36 5.91 8.85
N GLY A 10 -10.46 5.17 9.48
CA GLY A 10 -10.50 3.72 9.62
C GLY A 10 -11.05 3.24 10.97
N SER A 11 -11.67 4.09 11.78
CA SER A 11 -12.20 3.70 13.09
C SER A 11 -13.26 2.59 13.03
N GLY A 12 -13.97 2.47 11.90
CA GLY A 12 -14.96 1.42 11.64
C GLY A 12 -14.37 0.06 11.23
N LEU A 13 -13.07 -0.05 11.00
CA LEU A 13 -12.44 -1.29 10.50
C LEU A 13 -12.52 -2.43 11.52
N LEU A 14 -12.45 -2.12 12.81
CA LEU A 14 -12.55 -3.12 13.88
C LEU A 14 -13.89 -3.87 13.83
N GLN A 15 -14.99 -3.18 13.53
CA GLN A 15 -16.31 -3.78 13.38
C GLN A 15 -16.50 -4.51 12.04
N ASN A 16 -15.64 -4.24 11.06
CA ASN A 16 -15.74 -4.78 9.70
C ASN A 16 -14.82 -6.01 9.45
N GLN A 17 -14.14 -6.51 10.48
CA GLN A 17 -13.14 -7.57 10.34
C GLN A 17 -13.67 -8.86 9.71
N GLU A 18 -14.91 -9.26 9.98
CA GLU A 18 -15.51 -10.46 9.40
C GLU A 18 -15.60 -10.36 7.87
N LYS A 19 -16.00 -9.20 7.36
CA LYS A 19 -16.04 -8.94 5.92
C LYS A 19 -14.64 -8.96 5.30
N LEU A 20 -13.65 -8.39 5.97
CA LEU A 20 -12.25 -8.42 5.52
C LEU A 20 -11.73 -9.87 5.47
N ARG A 21 -12.02 -10.69 6.50
CA ARG A 21 -11.64 -12.11 6.52
C ARG A 21 -12.34 -12.90 5.40
N ALA A 22 -13.61 -12.60 5.13
CA ALA A 22 -14.35 -13.28 4.06
C ALA A 22 -13.65 -13.12 2.70
N TRP A 23 -13.13 -11.92 2.39
CA TRP A 23 -12.38 -11.73 1.14
C TRP A 23 -11.03 -12.47 1.12
N CYS A 24 -10.36 -12.58 2.25
CA CYS A 24 -9.11 -13.34 2.34
C CYS A 24 -9.33 -14.86 2.24
N ASN A 25 -10.49 -15.36 2.65
CA ASN A 25 -10.84 -16.79 2.66
C ASN A 25 -11.50 -17.25 1.35
N CYS A 26 -12.10 -16.35 0.58
CA CYS A 26 -12.77 -16.65 -0.69
C CYS A 26 -11.93 -16.20 -1.88
N LEU A 27 -10.76 -16.80 -2.05
CA LEU A 27 -9.86 -16.48 -3.15
C LEU A 27 -10.37 -17.07 -4.47
N PRO A 28 -10.12 -16.39 -5.61
CA PRO A 28 -10.36 -16.98 -6.93
C PRO A 28 -9.58 -18.27 -7.10
N GLU A 29 -10.10 -19.17 -7.93
CA GLU A 29 -9.47 -20.47 -8.23
C GLU A 29 -8.03 -20.28 -8.73
N GLY A 30 -7.11 -21.10 -8.23
CA GLY A 30 -5.70 -21.06 -8.60
C GLY A 30 -4.92 -19.90 -8.00
N MET A 31 -5.54 -19.10 -7.12
CA MET A 31 -4.89 -17.97 -6.47
C MET A 31 -4.61 -18.24 -4.99
N ARG A 32 -3.56 -17.61 -4.48
CA ARG A 32 -3.18 -17.68 -3.07
C ARG A 32 -2.63 -16.35 -2.56
N LEU A 33 -2.85 -16.10 -1.27
CA LEU A 33 -2.19 -15.01 -0.56
C LEU A 33 -0.80 -15.42 -0.10
N GLN A 34 0.15 -14.55 -0.29
CA GLN A 34 1.56 -14.76 0.05
C GLN A 34 2.10 -13.55 0.81
N LYS A 35 2.67 -13.76 2.00
CA LYS A 35 3.42 -12.69 2.69
C LYS A 35 4.64 -12.29 1.88
N ILE A 36 4.97 -11.01 1.89
CA ILE A 36 6.25 -10.54 1.36
C ILE A 36 7.35 -10.92 2.36
N ASP A 37 7.88 -12.12 2.18
CA ASP A 37 9.05 -12.64 2.89
C ASP A 37 10.35 -12.09 2.29
N ARG A 38 11.52 -12.56 2.77
CA ARG A 38 12.82 -12.11 2.27
C ARG A 38 12.96 -12.31 0.75
N GLY A 39 12.54 -13.46 0.24
CA GLY A 39 12.64 -13.76 -1.19
C GLY A 39 11.76 -12.84 -2.03
N TRP A 40 10.54 -12.60 -1.59
CA TRP A 40 9.63 -11.67 -2.24
C TRP A 40 10.05 -10.21 -2.08
N PHE A 41 10.63 -9.83 -0.95
CA PHE A 41 11.20 -8.49 -0.75
C PHE A 41 12.26 -8.17 -1.81
N GLU A 42 13.20 -9.07 -2.06
CA GLU A 42 14.22 -8.87 -3.10
C GLU A 42 13.60 -8.86 -4.50
N ARG A 43 12.65 -9.74 -4.79
CA ARG A 43 11.92 -9.74 -6.08
C ARG A 43 11.14 -8.44 -6.31
N CYS A 44 10.52 -7.86 -5.28
CA CYS A 44 9.82 -6.59 -5.38
C CYS A 44 10.78 -5.47 -5.77
N ARG A 45 12.01 -5.46 -5.28
CA ARG A 45 13.03 -4.46 -5.65
C ARG A 45 13.36 -4.47 -7.14
N GLU A 46 13.31 -5.64 -7.78
CA GLU A 46 13.70 -5.84 -9.17
C GLU A 46 12.58 -5.58 -10.17
N LYS A 47 11.33 -5.78 -9.79
CA LYS A 47 10.17 -5.69 -10.70
C LYS A 47 9.50 -4.33 -10.64
N GLY A 48 9.32 -3.72 -11.83
CA GLY A 48 8.84 -2.36 -12.02
C GLY A 48 7.60 -1.99 -11.22
N TRP A 49 6.46 -2.70 -11.38
CA TRP A 49 5.21 -2.34 -10.72
C TRP A 49 5.16 -2.68 -9.21
N MET A 50 6.02 -3.59 -8.73
CA MET A 50 6.10 -3.97 -7.32
C MET A 50 7.13 -3.19 -6.52
N LYS A 51 7.97 -2.39 -7.18
CA LYS A 51 9.10 -1.71 -6.55
C LYS A 51 8.69 -0.83 -5.36
N ASP A 52 7.56 -0.14 -5.48
CA ASP A 52 7.09 0.79 -4.45
C ASP A 52 6.60 0.10 -3.19
N PHE A 53 6.35 -1.21 -3.21
CA PHE A 53 6.00 -1.95 -2.00
C PHE A 53 7.11 -1.94 -0.95
N VAL A 54 8.36 -1.85 -1.37
CA VAL A 54 9.53 -1.99 -0.51
C VAL A 54 10.58 -0.88 -0.68
N SER A 55 10.32 0.10 -1.57
CA SER A 55 11.29 1.15 -1.95
C SER A 55 11.74 2.04 -0.80
N GLN A 56 10.95 2.15 0.27
CA GLN A 56 11.26 2.97 1.44
C GLN A 56 12.20 2.28 2.44
N TYR A 57 12.48 0.99 2.27
CA TYR A 57 13.25 0.19 3.20
C TYR A 57 14.62 -0.19 2.64
N GLN A 58 15.66 0.00 3.44
CA GLN A 58 17.03 -0.35 3.04
C GLN A 58 17.30 -1.86 3.14
N SER A 59 16.61 -2.55 4.05
CA SER A 59 16.78 -3.98 4.29
C SER A 59 15.48 -4.70 4.61
N PHE A 60 15.47 -6.02 4.36
CA PHE A 60 14.36 -6.87 4.78
C PHE A 60 14.14 -6.86 6.30
N LYS A 61 15.19 -6.73 7.10
CA LYS A 61 15.09 -6.66 8.56
C LYS A 61 14.25 -5.45 8.99
N GLU A 62 14.49 -4.29 8.39
CA GLU A 62 13.73 -3.08 8.64
C GLU A 62 12.26 -3.27 8.21
N TYR A 63 12.03 -3.75 7.00
CA TYR A 63 10.70 -4.04 6.47
C TYR A 63 9.92 -5.03 7.33
N HIS A 64 10.53 -6.13 7.72
CA HIS A 64 9.91 -7.20 8.51
C HIS A 64 9.47 -6.76 9.91
N SER A 65 10.08 -5.70 10.45
CA SER A 65 9.68 -5.10 11.75
C SER A 65 8.36 -4.33 11.68
N THR A 66 7.85 -4.05 10.48
CA THR A 66 6.58 -3.32 10.23
C THR A 66 5.40 -4.29 10.07
N ALA A 67 4.25 -3.77 9.62
CA ALA A 67 3.11 -4.61 9.23
C ALA A 67 3.41 -5.51 8.03
N GLY A 68 4.52 -5.27 7.32
CA GLY A 68 4.93 -6.04 6.16
C GLY A 68 4.03 -5.83 4.95
N GLY A 69 3.74 -6.89 4.23
CA GLY A 69 2.88 -6.82 3.05
C GLY A 69 2.42 -8.19 2.58
N TRP A 70 1.45 -8.15 1.67
CA TRP A 70 0.83 -9.32 1.08
C TRP A 70 0.76 -9.19 -0.44
N LEU A 71 1.00 -10.28 -1.12
CA LEU A 71 0.79 -10.45 -2.56
C LEU A 71 -0.37 -11.44 -2.79
N LEU A 72 -1.12 -11.22 -3.85
CA LEU A 72 -1.99 -12.21 -4.44
C LEU A 72 -1.25 -12.82 -5.64
N LEU A 73 -1.11 -14.13 -5.63
CA LEU A 73 -0.43 -14.88 -6.68
C LEU A 73 -1.42 -15.72 -7.47
N ALA A 74 -1.35 -15.67 -8.80
CA ALA A 74 -1.95 -16.64 -9.70
C ALA A 74 -0.88 -17.66 -10.08
N GLY A 75 -0.92 -18.87 -9.48
CA GLY A 75 0.22 -19.77 -9.49
C GLY A 75 1.43 -19.13 -8.80
N GLU A 76 2.51 -18.92 -9.55
CA GLU A 76 3.71 -18.22 -9.07
C GLU A 76 3.81 -16.75 -9.55
N GLN A 77 2.80 -16.27 -10.28
CA GLN A 77 2.76 -14.92 -10.83
C GLN A 77 2.09 -13.96 -9.85
N PRO A 78 2.77 -12.91 -9.35
CA PRO A 78 2.13 -11.86 -8.57
C PRO A 78 1.22 -11.02 -9.47
N VAL A 79 -0.02 -10.82 -9.04
CA VAL A 79 -1.04 -10.08 -9.77
C VAL A 79 -1.51 -8.83 -9.06
N SER A 80 -1.44 -8.80 -7.74
CA SER A 80 -1.77 -7.65 -6.89
C SER A 80 -0.99 -7.70 -5.59
N GLY A 81 -0.82 -6.56 -4.94
CA GLY A 81 -0.14 -6.50 -3.65
C GLY A 81 -0.52 -5.27 -2.83
N ALA A 82 -0.38 -5.41 -1.52
CA ALA A 82 -0.49 -4.34 -0.55
C ALA A 82 0.67 -4.42 0.44
N SER A 83 1.25 -3.28 0.76
CA SER A 83 2.45 -3.22 1.60
C SER A 83 2.44 -2.01 2.52
N CYS A 84 3.08 -2.14 3.67
CA CYS A 84 3.38 -1.03 4.55
C CYS A 84 4.40 -0.10 3.89
N TYR A 85 3.94 1.06 3.43
CA TYR A 85 4.79 2.05 2.77
C TYR A 85 5.66 2.83 3.77
N LEU A 86 5.03 3.32 4.84
CA LEU A 86 5.68 4.00 5.95
C LEU A 86 5.07 3.52 7.26
N ALA A 87 5.91 3.30 8.26
CA ALA A 87 5.47 2.86 9.58
C ALA A 87 5.80 3.89 10.66
N SER A 88 4.92 3.99 11.65
CA SER A 88 5.13 4.70 12.91
C SER A 88 4.85 3.76 14.09
N ARG A 89 4.99 4.28 15.31
CA ARG A 89 4.67 3.48 16.52
C ARG A 89 3.19 3.10 16.63
N ARG A 90 2.29 3.86 16.00
CA ARG A 90 0.83 3.70 16.17
C ARG A 90 0.13 3.20 14.91
N GLY A 91 0.77 3.28 13.76
CA GLY A 91 0.12 2.96 12.51
C GLY A 91 1.07 2.91 11.33
N PHE A 92 0.50 2.71 10.15
CA PHE A 92 1.25 2.62 8.91
C PHE A 92 0.42 3.10 7.72
N ALA A 93 1.08 3.65 6.73
CA ALA A 93 0.50 3.99 5.45
C ALA A 93 0.53 2.79 4.51
N ILE A 94 -0.53 2.61 3.73
CA ILE A 94 -0.71 1.47 2.82
C ILE A 94 -0.36 1.89 1.40
N GLN A 95 0.50 1.11 0.73
CA GLN A 95 0.73 1.11 -0.70
C GLN A 95 0.01 -0.09 -1.31
N VAL A 96 -0.84 0.15 -2.31
CA VAL A 96 -1.56 -0.90 -3.04
C VAL A 96 -1.33 -0.75 -4.52
N GLN A 97 -1.09 -1.85 -5.20
CA GLN A 97 -0.98 -1.87 -6.65
C GLN A 97 -1.40 -3.22 -7.22
N THR A 98 -1.99 -3.19 -8.40
CA THR A 98 -2.36 -4.38 -9.18
C THR A 98 -1.68 -4.27 -10.54
N ASP A 99 -1.10 -5.37 -11.01
CA ASP A 99 -0.56 -5.48 -12.36
C ASP A 99 -1.63 -5.05 -13.38
N GLU A 100 -1.24 -4.24 -14.35
CA GLU A 100 -2.15 -3.62 -15.31
C GLU A 100 -3.06 -4.65 -16.02
N GLN A 101 -2.52 -5.82 -16.31
CA GLN A 101 -3.27 -6.91 -16.98
C GLN A 101 -4.36 -7.53 -16.09
N TYR A 102 -4.30 -7.33 -14.77
CA TYR A 102 -5.20 -7.94 -13.79
C TYR A 102 -6.09 -6.92 -13.06
N GLN A 103 -6.10 -5.67 -13.49
CA GLN A 103 -6.98 -4.64 -12.94
C GLN A 103 -8.45 -4.93 -13.21
N GLY A 104 -9.34 -4.38 -12.37
CA GLY A 104 -10.79 -4.52 -12.54
C GLY A 104 -11.39 -5.83 -12.04
N HIS A 105 -10.62 -6.70 -11.40
CA HIS A 105 -11.08 -8.00 -10.87
C HIS A 105 -11.31 -8.00 -9.34
N GLY A 106 -11.10 -6.87 -8.66
CA GLY A 106 -11.25 -6.76 -7.21
C GLY A 106 -10.06 -7.31 -6.40
N TYR A 107 -8.93 -7.59 -7.02
CA TYR A 107 -7.76 -8.19 -6.34
C TYR A 107 -7.12 -7.26 -5.32
N ALA A 108 -7.09 -5.95 -5.60
CA ALA A 108 -6.61 -4.94 -4.66
C ALA A 108 -7.34 -4.99 -3.30
N LYS A 109 -8.63 -5.30 -3.31
CA LYS A 109 -9.45 -5.45 -2.11
C LYS A 109 -8.98 -6.62 -1.24
N ILE A 110 -8.61 -7.73 -1.85
CA ILE A 110 -8.14 -8.94 -1.15
C ILE A 110 -6.82 -8.66 -0.43
N VAL A 111 -5.82 -8.15 -1.13
CA VAL A 111 -4.50 -7.87 -0.55
C VAL A 111 -4.54 -6.76 0.49
N SER A 112 -5.38 -5.74 0.27
CA SER A 112 -5.60 -4.67 1.25
C SER A 112 -6.26 -5.19 2.52
N ALA A 113 -7.27 -6.05 2.39
CA ALA A 113 -7.92 -6.69 3.53
C ALA A 113 -6.93 -7.52 4.35
N ALA A 114 -6.05 -8.30 3.71
CA ALA A 114 -5.03 -9.09 4.39
C ALA A 114 -4.05 -8.19 5.17
N LEU A 115 -3.58 -7.10 4.59
CA LEU A 115 -2.67 -6.17 5.25
C LEU A 115 -3.35 -5.41 6.40
N ILE A 116 -4.60 -4.96 6.22
CA ILE A 116 -5.37 -4.30 7.27
C ILE A 116 -5.55 -5.23 8.47
N LEU A 117 -5.95 -6.49 8.25
CA LEU A 117 -6.11 -7.48 9.30
C LEU A 117 -4.79 -7.74 10.05
N GLU A 118 -3.67 -7.84 9.34
CA GLU A 118 -2.35 -7.98 9.95
C GLU A 118 -2.01 -6.77 10.84
N GLY A 119 -2.26 -5.56 10.37
CA GLY A 119 -2.05 -4.33 11.13
C GLY A 119 -2.92 -4.26 12.38
N LEU A 120 -4.21 -4.53 12.26
CA LEU A 120 -5.15 -4.55 13.40
C LEU A 120 -4.76 -5.61 14.43
N HIS A 121 -4.33 -6.79 14.00
CA HIS A 121 -3.84 -7.85 14.89
C HIS A 121 -2.60 -7.41 15.69
N ARG A 122 -1.75 -6.58 15.13
CA ARG A 122 -0.58 -6.00 15.79
C ARG A 122 -0.89 -4.73 16.59
N GLY A 123 -2.13 -4.28 16.65
CA GLY A 123 -2.52 -3.03 17.30
C GLY A 123 -2.06 -1.77 16.56
N LEU A 124 -1.81 -1.88 15.25
CA LEU A 124 -1.39 -0.77 14.40
C LEU A 124 -2.58 -0.22 13.60
N TYR A 125 -2.66 1.10 13.52
CA TYR A 125 -3.68 1.78 12.73
C TYR A 125 -3.30 1.79 11.23
N PRO A 126 -4.11 1.15 10.34
CA PRO A 126 -3.87 1.19 8.90
C PRO A 126 -4.41 2.51 8.32
N ASP A 127 -3.52 3.46 8.06
CA ASP A 127 -3.88 4.76 7.50
C ASP A 127 -4.09 4.69 5.99
N TRP A 128 -5.12 5.37 5.50
CA TRP A 128 -5.45 5.44 4.08
C TRP A 128 -5.62 6.87 3.61
N ASP A 129 -4.78 7.25 2.66
CA ASP A 129 -4.84 8.54 1.99
C ASP A 129 -4.81 8.31 0.47
N ALA A 130 -5.97 8.40 -0.17
CA ALA A 130 -6.12 8.11 -1.58
C ALA A 130 -5.70 9.29 -2.46
N ASP A 131 -4.94 8.99 -3.51
CA ASP A 131 -4.46 9.95 -4.50
C ASP A 131 -5.33 10.02 -5.77
N ASN A 132 -6.35 9.15 -5.86
CA ASN A 132 -7.28 9.09 -6.98
C ASN A 132 -8.62 8.47 -6.59
N ALA A 133 -9.61 8.59 -7.48
CA ALA A 133 -10.97 8.09 -7.25
C ALA A 133 -11.04 6.56 -7.09
N ALA A 134 -10.21 5.80 -7.79
CA ALA A 134 -10.19 4.34 -7.68
C ALA A 134 -9.70 3.89 -6.30
N SER A 135 -8.64 4.52 -5.78
CA SER A 135 -8.14 4.30 -4.42
C SER A 135 -9.16 4.71 -3.36
N ALA A 136 -9.88 5.82 -3.59
CA ALA A 136 -10.95 6.27 -2.70
C ALA A 136 -12.13 5.28 -2.66
N ALA A 137 -12.55 4.74 -3.81
CA ALA A 137 -13.59 3.72 -3.87
C ALA A 137 -13.17 2.41 -3.19
N LEU A 138 -11.90 2.02 -3.33
CA LEU A 138 -11.33 0.86 -2.64
C LEU A 138 -11.36 1.04 -1.13
N ALA A 139 -10.95 2.20 -0.60
CA ALA A 139 -11.02 2.51 0.82
C ALA A 139 -12.44 2.36 1.38
N GLN A 140 -13.43 2.91 0.69
CA GLN A 140 -14.85 2.81 1.09
C GLN A 140 -15.34 1.36 1.09
N ALA A 141 -14.97 0.56 0.09
CA ALA A 141 -15.30 -0.86 0.03
C ALA A 141 -14.71 -1.66 1.20
N LEU A 142 -13.51 -1.29 1.67
CA LEU A 142 -12.84 -1.89 2.82
C LEU A 142 -13.46 -1.50 4.17
N GLY A 143 -14.27 -0.44 4.21
CA GLY A 143 -14.95 0.03 5.42
C GLY A 143 -14.41 1.33 6.01
N TYR A 144 -13.50 1.99 5.30
CA TYR A 144 -13.10 3.35 5.65
C TYR A 144 -14.22 4.36 5.34
N ARG A 145 -14.26 5.44 6.11
CA ARG A 145 -15.17 6.56 5.90
C ARG A 145 -14.40 7.75 5.36
N LEU A 146 -14.90 8.36 4.30
CA LEU A 146 -14.32 9.60 3.78
C LEU A 146 -14.43 10.70 4.85
N GLN A 147 -13.28 11.27 5.22
CA GLN A 147 -13.17 12.32 6.21
C GLN A 147 -13.13 13.69 5.54
N GLN A 148 -12.27 13.85 4.54
CA GLN A 148 -12.17 15.07 3.74
C GLN A 148 -11.48 14.83 2.40
N SER A 149 -11.75 15.70 1.44
CA SER A 149 -10.93 15.84 0.25
C SER A 149 -10.13 17.15 0.34
N TYR A 150 -8.91 17.17 -0.17
CA TYR A 150 -8.07 18.35 -0.15
C TYR A 150 -7.21 18.45 -1.41
N PRO A 151 -6.95 19.68 -1.89
CA PRO A 151 -6.09 19.88 -3.04
C PRO A 151 -4.62 19.61 -2.67
N THR A 152 -3.91 18.99 -3.58
CA THR A 152 -2.47 18.73 -3.46
C THR A 152 -1.78 19.13 -4.75
N VAL A 153 -0.55 19.62 -4.63
CA VAL A 153 0.29 19.98 -5.76
C VAL A 153 1.45 19.02 -5.87
N MET A 154 1.56 18.37 -7.02
CA MET A 154 2.78 17.62 -7.33
C MET A 154 3.84 18.61 -7.84
N LEU A 155 4.92 18.77 -7.07
CA LEU A 155 6.07 19.53 -7.50
C LEU A 155 6.98 18.61 -8.32
N GLU A 156 7.29 19.01 -9.55
CA GLU A 156 8.31 18.32 -10.33
C GLU A 156 9.69 18.64 -9.74
N ASP A 157 10.58 17.66 -9.70
CA ASP A 157 11.95 17.78 -9.12
C ASP A 157 12.72 19.01 -9.60
N ASN A 158 12.47 19.45 -10.83
CA ASN A 158 13.08 20.66 -11.40
C ASN A 158 12.53 21.97 -10.78
N ALA A 159 11.36 21.97 -10.18
CA ALA A 159 10.77 23.16 -9.55
C ALA A 159 11.35 23.43 -8.15
N LEU A 160 11.95 22.44 -7.50
CA LEU A 160 12.54 22.57 -6.17
C LEU A 160 13.98 23.09 -6.16
N ARG A 161 14.70 22.95 -7.27
CA ARG A 161 16.10 23.41 -7.39
C ARG A 161 16.33 24.88 -7.05
N PRO A 162 15.45 25.83 -7.39
CA PRO A 162 15.67 27.23 -7.04
C PRO A 162 15.35 27.58 -5.59
N LEU A 163 14.49 26.78 -4.92
CA LEU A 163 13.96 27.10 -3.59
C LEU A 163 14.91 26.70 -2.45
N PHE A 164 15.76 25.70 -2.65
CA PHE A 164 16.59 25.15 -1.58
C PHE A 164 18.10 25.39 -1.72
N GLY A 165 18.56 26.10 -2.73
CA GLY A 165 19.93 26.68 -2.83
C GLY A 165 21.11 25.79 -2.39
N VAL A 166 20.95 24.47 -2.29
CA VAL A 166 21.98 23.56 -1.81
C VAL A 166 22.84 23.11 -2.99
N LYS A 167 23.99 23.76 -3.14
CA LYS A 167 25.12 23.19 -3.88
C LYS A 167 25.59 21.94 -3.14
N MET A 168 25.23 20.77 -3.63
CA MET A 168 25.97 19.55 -3.30
C MET A 168 27.33 19.66 -3.98
N GLN A 169 28.34 20.08 -3.22
CA GLN A 169 29.75 19.96 -3.66
C GLN A 169 30.07 18.46 -3.61
N GLY A 170 30.31 17.89 -4.81
CA GLY A 170 30.93 16.59 -4.95
C GLY A 170 32.33 16.64 -4.36
N ASN A 171 32.61 15.75 -3.44
CA ASN A 171 33.97 15.44 -3.04
C ASN A 171 34.50 14.32 -3.95
N SER A 172 35.61 14.63 -4.53
CA SER A 172 36.51 13.78 -5.34
C SER A 172 36.97 12.54 -4.57
#